data_b0db8ef73b3e79b5dfb1ba67a8755053
#
_entry.id   b0db8ef73b3e79b5dfb1ba67a8755053
#
_cell.length_a   1.000
_cell.length_b   1.000
_cell.length_c   1.000
_cell.angle_alpha   90.00
_cell.angle_beta   90.00
_cell.angle_gamma   90.00
#
_symmetry.space_group_name_H-M   'P 1'
#
loop_
_entity.id
_entity.type
_entity.pdbx_description
1 polymer ?
#
loop_
_entity_poly.entity_id
_entity_poly.type
_entity_poly.pdbx_seq_one_letter_code
_entity_poly.pdbx_strand_id
1 'polypeptide(L)'
;MNYVEPRHQRSERDKAVTHRFWFDGLVQCASWAGDMNAKRWSMKSSQEESSERAEFAGTKSYEAAMKLVMKGWKKGREKLVSNVEAIALKKEMVTAPSFVYDVAGARPEVPLAIAGDPCCMWDANPLLSGQAPTHRLFINVSASCRWDADHLMKWGACILSVVDSLESQGNCSIEVNICQANRSSGGQVRSEFIVRLKEAGQHIDFNVMAFAIAHPSMLRRVMFGCMERVTEDHAEERMGSGYGRPDELDLDVLGATLYVPGIDKCGIDISLFKRQPVEKIFPRVMEGFVHMMEGRTFQGEEL
;
A
#
# COMPACT_ATOMS: atom_id res chain seq x y z
N MET A 1 -19.21 -17.59 7.88
CA MET A 1 -19.15 -17.05 6.51
C MET A 1 -18.41 -18.07 5.65
N ASN A 2 -18.92 -18.38 4.46
CA ASN A 2 -18.15 -19.17 3.52
C ASN A 2 -17.15 -18.22 2.84
N TYR A 3 -15.88 -18.50 2.95
CA TYR A 3 -14.80 -17.82 2.24
C TYR A 3 -13.98 -18.86 1.47
N VAL A 4 -13.29 -18.40 0.44
CA VAL A 4 -12.32 -19.22 -0.30
C VAL A 4 -10.99 -19.15 0.45
N GLU A 5 -10.36 -20.31 0.66
CA GLU A 5 -9.02 -20.35 1.28
C GLU A 5 -8.01 -19.58 0.44
N PRO A 6 -7.08 -18.86 1.07
CA PRO A 6 -6.02 -18.14 0.36
C PRO A 6 -5.07 -19.13 -0.30
N ARG A 7 -4.47 -18.72 -1.41
CA ARG A 7 -3.33 -19.46 -1.97
C ARG A 7 -2.16 -19.34 -1.01
N HIS A 8 -1.62 -20.47 -0.56
CA HIS A 8 -0.49 -20.53 0.35
C HIS A 8 0.73 -21.10 -0.37
N GLN A 9 1.87 -20.47 -0.16
CA GLN A 9 3.19 -20.92 -0.63
C GLN A 9 4.17 -20.92 0.55
N ARG A 10 4.85 -22.05 0.72
CA ARG A 10 5.98 -22.19 1.63
C ARG A 10 7.27 -22.22 0.81
N SER A 11 8.24 -21.40 1.18
CA SER A 11 9.58 -21.41 0.59
C SER A 11 10.62 -21.40 1.69
N GLU A 12 11.79 -21.97 1.42
CA GLU A 12 12.92 -22.00 2.35
C GLU A 12 14.14 -21.41 1.63
N ARG A 13 14.75 -20.39 2.21
CA ARG A 13 15.95 -19.75 1.70
C ARG A 13 16.83 -19.33 2.88
N ASP A 14 18.12 -19.61 2.81
CA ASP A 14 19.13 -19.20 3.81
C ASP A 14 18.77 -19.58 5.27
N LYS A 15 18.20 -20.77 5.47
CA LYS A 15 17.69 -21.29 6.75
C LYS A 15 16.47 -20.55 7.31
N ALA A 16 15.88 -19.63 6.53
CA ALA A 16 14.62 -18.98 6.89
C ALA A 16 13.47 -19.58 6.09
N VAL A 17 12.38 -19.86 6.77
CA VAL A 17 11.13 -20.34 6.16
C VAL A 17 10.20 -19.16 5.94
N THR A 18 9.78 -18.94 4.70
CA THR A 18 8.80 -17.91 4.35
C THR A 18 7.48 -18.55 4.00
N HIS A 19 6.43 -18.11 4.68
CA HIS A 19 5.05 -18.48 4.38
C HIS A 19 4.34 -17.30 3.78
N ARG A 20 3.88 -17.45 2.56
CA ARG A 20 3.22 -16.41 1.77
C ARG A 20 1.77 -16.79 1.49
N PHE A 21 0.86 -15.88 1.81
CA PHE A 21 -0.59 -16.03 1.62
C PHE A 21 -1.08 -14.96 0.66
N TRP A 22 -1.83 -15.38 -0.36
CA TRP A 22 -2.42 -14.51 -1.36
C TRP A 22 -3.93 -14.50 -1.23
N PHE A 23 -4.50 -13.30 -1.18
CA PHE A 23 -5.93 -13.06 -1.14
C PHE A 23 -6.36 -12.30 -2.38
N ASP A 24 -7.44 -12.77 -3.04
CA ASP A 24 -8.00 -12.12 -4.23
C ASP A 24 -8.74 -10.82 -3.93
N GLY A 25 -8.94 -10.51 -2.66
CA GLY A 25 -9.56 -9.27 -2.23
C GLY A 25 -9.62 -9.09 -0.72
N LEU A 26 -9.91 -7.86 -0.32
CA LEU A 26 -9.95 -7.46 1.08
C LEU A 26 -11.00 -8.23 1.89
N VAL A 27 -12.17 -8.49 1.29
CA VAL A 27 -13.26 -9.24 1.95
C VAL A 27 -12.85 -10.68 2.22
N GLN A 28 -12.20 -11.35 1.28
CA GLN A 28 -11.66 -12.70 1.47
C GLN A 28 -10.66 -12.72 2.64
N CYS A 29 -9.69 -11.81 2.62
CA CYS A 29 -8.68 -11.69 3.66
C CYS A 29 -9.31 -11.50 5.05
N ALA A 30 -10.21 -10.54 5.19
CA ALA A 30 -10.85 -10.24 6.46
C ALA A 30 -11.80 -11.36 6.93
N SER A 31 -12.52 -12.01 6.02
CA SER A 31 -13.37 -13.15 6.35
C SER A 31 -12.55 -14.35 6.82
N TRP A 32 -11.44 -14.63 6.14
CA TRP A 32 -10.50 -15.66 6.54
C TRP A 32 -9.88 -15.34 7.91
N ALA A 33 -9.36 -14.14 8.11
CA ALA A 33 -8.77 -13.70 9.37
C ALA A 33 -9.78 -13.69 10.54
N GLY A 34 -11.06 -13.42 10.27
CA GLY A 34 -12.12 -13.32 11.26
C GLY A 34 -12.82 -14.63 11.64
N ASP A 35 -12.49 -15.74 10.99
CA ASP A 35 -13.15 -17.03 11.26
C ASP A 35 -12.86 -17.51 12.69
N MET A 36 -13.87 -17.48 13.53
CA MET A 36 -13.78 -17.88 14.94
C MET A 36 -13.65 -19.38 15.15
N ASN A 37 -14.03 -20.19 14.15
CA ASN A 37 -13.93 -21.66 14.21
C ASN A 37 -12.55 -22.17 13.80
N ALA A 38 -11.74 -21.31 13.19
CA ALA A 38 -10.41 -21.68 12.79
C ALA A 38 -9.46 -21.82 13.99
N LYS A 39 -8.53 -22.75 13.88
CA LYS A 39 -7.45 -22.86 14.83
C LYS A 39 -6.63 -21.59 14.83
N ARG A 40 -6.35 -21.05 16.00
CA ARG A 40 -5.61 -19.82 16.20
C ARG A 40 -4.49 -20.04 17.19
N TRP A 41 -3.43 -19.30 17.01
CA TRP A 41 -2.40 -19.18 17.99
C TRP A 41 -2.93 -18.59 19.31
N SER A 42 -2.20 -18.74 20.41
CA SER A 42 -2.63 -18.32 21.76
C SER A 42 -2.95 -16.83 21.90
N MET A 43 -2.33 -15.97 21.07
CA MET A 43 -2.67 -14.56 21.01
C MET A 43 -3.95 -14.38 20.18
N LYS A 44 -4.92 -13.68 20.77
CA LYS A 44 -6.20 -13.34 20.13
C LYS A 44 -6.47 -11.84 20.17
N SER A 45 -5.41 -11.04 20.18
CA SER A 45 -5.55 -9.60 20.38
C SER A 45 -6.25 -8.89 19.23
N SER A 46 -6.30 -9.52 18.03
CA SER A 46 -7.12 -9.02 16.92
C SER A 46 -8.61 -9.03 17.24
N GLN A 47 -9.06 -9.97 18.07
CA GLN A 47 -10.47 -10.17 18.48
C GLN A 47 -10.81 -9.52 19.83
N GLU A 48 -9.82 -9.06 20.58
CA GLU A 48 -10.01 -8.53 21.93
C GLU A 48 -10.80 -7.22 21.91
N GLU A 49 -11.80 -7.13 22.80
CA GLU A 49 -12.70 -6.00 22.97
C GLU A 49 -12.43 -5.30 24.32
N SER A 50 -11.47 -4.40 24.34
CA SER A 50 -11.20 -3.51 25.47
C SER A 50 -11.09 -2.06 24.99
N SER A 51 -11.22 -1.09 25.90
CA SER A 51 -11.07 0.32 25.57
C SER A 51 -9.66 0.65 25.08
N GLU A 52 -8.65 0.12 25.73
CA GLU A 52 -7.24 0.28 25.35
C GLU A 52 -6.99 -0.34 23.96
N ARG A 53 -7.54 -1.53 23.74
CA ARG A 53 -7.42 -2.18 22.43
C ARG A 53 -8.15 -1.41 21.34
N ALA A 54 -9.32 -0.81 21.66
CA ALA A 54 -10.08 0.00 20.73
C ALA A 54 -9.31 1.24 20.28
N GLU A 55 -8.62 1.92 21.18
CA GLU A 55 -7.77 3.07 20.87
C GLU A 55 -6.59 2.64 19.99
N PHE A 56 -5.88 1.59 20.37
CA PHE A 56 -4.75 1.06 19.60
C PHE A 56 -5.18 0.56 18.23
N ALA A 57 -6.24 -0.25 18.14
CA ALA A 57 -6.68 -0.86 16.88
C ALA A 57 -7.56 0.04 16.02
N GLY A 58 -8.03 1.16 16.53
CA GLY A 58 -8.90 2.09 15.81
C GLY A 58 -10.36 1.64 15.66
N THR A 59 -10.73 0.46 16.16
CA THR A 59 -12.12 -0.03 16.25
C THR A 59 -12.34 -0.81 17.53
N LYS A 60 -13.59 -0.79 18.01
CA LYS A 60 -13.99 -1.47 19.27
C LYS A 60 -13.89 -3.00 19.16
N SER A 61 -14.19 -3.55 18.00
CA SER A 61 -14.21 -5.00 17.78
C SER A 61 -13.75 -5.37 16.37
N TYR A 62 -13.50 -6.66 16.15
CA TYR A 62 -13.23 -7.19 14.80
C TYR A 62 -14.44 -6.99 13.88
N GLU A 63 -15.65 -7.18 14.39
CA GLU A 63 -16.88 -6.95 13.64
C GLU A 63 -16.99 -5.50 13.14
N ALA A 64 -16.59 -4.53 13.98
CA ALA A 64 -16.54 -3.12 13.57
C ALA A 64 -15.51 -2.88 12.45
N ALA A 65 -14.36 -3.54 12.49
CA ALA A 65 -13.39 -3.52 11.40
C ALA A 65 -13.96 -4.16 10.13
N MET A 66 -14.67 -5.28 10.25
CA MET A 66 -15.33 -5.97 9.15
C MET A 66 -16.36 -5.10 8.43
N LYS A 67 -17.10 -4.27 9.18
CA LYS A 67 -18.01 -3.28 8.59
C LYS A 67 -17.26 -2.24 7.72
N LEU A 68 -16.05 -1.85 8.12
CA LEU A 68 -15.20 -0.96 7.32
C LEU A 68 -14.62 -1.66 6.08
N VAL A 69 -14.29 -2.94 6.19
CA VAL A 69 -13.90 -3.77 5.03
C VAL A 69 -14.99 -3.77 3.96
N MET A 70 -16.25 -3.95 4.38
CA MET A 70 -17.39 -4.06 3.47
C MET A 70 -17.86 -2.73 2.89
N LYS A 71 -17.76 -1.64 3.64
CA LYS A 71 -18.37 -0.33 3.31
C LYS A 71 -17.34 0.75 3.00
N GLY A 72 -16.06 0.45 3.21
CA GLY A 72 -14.99 1.43 3.19
C GLY A 72 -15.04 2.41 4.39
N TRP A 73 -14.05 3.28 4.46
CA TRP A 73 -13.88 4.27 5.54
C TRP A 73 -14.14 5.69 5.05
N LYS A 74 -15.43 6.09 4.96
CA LYS A 74 -15.85 7.39 4.43
C LYS A 74 -15.21 8.58 5.16
N LYS A 75 -15.22 8.57 6.50
CA LYS A 75 -14.61 9.65 7.31
C LYS A 75 -13.10 9.78 7.08
N GLY A 76 -12.43 8.66 6.90
CA GLY A 76 -10.99 8.66 6.57
C GLY A 76 -10.74 9.18 5.16
N ARG A 77 -11.58 8.80 4.20
CA ARG A 77 -11.52 9.35 2.84
C ARG A 77 -11.56 10.87 2.83
N GLU A 78 -12.50 11.49 3.54
CA GLU A 78 -12.63 12.95 3.58
C GLU A 78 -11.33 13.62 4.07
N LYS A 79 -10.72 13.09 5.14
CA LYS A 79 -9.42 13.55 5.63
C LYS A 79 -8.28 13.29 4.66
N LEU A 80 -8.27 12.12 4.02
CA LEU A 80 -7.23 11.75 3.06
C LEU A 80 -7.33 12.58 1.79
N VAL A 81 -8.53 12.82 1.28
CA VAL A 81 -8.75 13.66 0.09
C VAL A 81 -8.26 15.09 0.34
N SER A 82 -8.57 15.69 1.49
CA SER A 82 -8.04 17.03 1.81
C SER A 82 -6.51 17.08 1.87
N ASN A 83 -5.87 16.02 2.35
CA ASN A 83 -4.41 15.90 2.35
C ASN A 83 -3.85 15.70 0.94
N VAL A 84 -4.52 14.89 0.11
CA VAL A 84 -4.17 14.66 -1.31
C VAL A 84 -4.28 15.97 -2.09
N GLU A 85 -5.36 16.72 -1.92
CA GLU A 85 -5.55 18.03 -2.55
C GLU A 85 -4.46 19.03 -2.13
N ALA A 86 -4.09 19.08 -0.85
CA ALA A 86 -3.01 19.91 -0.36
C ALA A 86 -1.64 19.54 -0.97
N ILE A 87 -1.42 18.26 -1.26
CA ILE A 87 -0.23 17.77 -1.98
C ILE A 87 -0.30 18.15 -3.46
N ALA A 88 -1.45 17.96 -4.11
CA ALA A 88 -1.67 18.25 -5.52
C ALA A 88 -1.46 19.72 -5.86
N LEU A 89 -1.98 20.64 -5.03
CA LEU A 89 -1.77 22.08 -5.19
C LEU A 89 -0.31 22.51 -5.22
N LYS A 90 0.58 21.79 -4.52
CA LYS A 90 2.03 22.04 -4.60
C LYS A 90 2.68 21.45 -5.84
N LYS A 91 2.11 20.37 -6.37
CA LYS A 91 2.63 19.67 -7.55
C LYS A 91 2.35 20.45 -8.84
N GLU A 92 1.20 21.10 -8.95
CA GLU A 92 0.87 21.98 -10.09
C GLU A 92 1.84 23.15 -10.29
N MET A 93 2.54 23.56 -9.23
CA MET A 93 3.59 24.58 -9.32
C MET A 93 4.90 24.06 -9.94
N VAL A 94 5.06 22.75 -10.16
CA VAL A 94 6.33 22.13 -10.56
C VAL A 94 6.29 21.45 -11.93
N THR A 95 5.12 21.07 -12.43
CA THR A 95 4.99 20.35 -13.71
C THR A 95 4.06 21.08 -14.69
N ALA A 96 4.65 21.89 -15.56
CA ALA A 96 3.98 22.25 -16.80
C ALA A 96 3.85 20.97 -17.65
N PRO A 97 2.69 20.68 -18.26
CA PRO A 97 2.55 19.55 -19.16
C PRO A 97 3.54 19.71 -20.32
N SER A 98 4.42 18.74 -20.53
CA SER A 98 5.27 18.71 -21.71
C SER A 98 4.40 18.27 -22.88
N PHE A 99 4.13 19.19 -23.78
CA PHE A 99 3.51 18.91 -25.08
C PHE A 99 4.60 18.46 -26.05
N VAL A 100 4.32 17.39 -26.79
CA VAL A 100 5.19 16.97 -27.89
C VAL A 100 4.54 17.46 -29.18
N TYR A 101 5.28 18.23 -29.95
CA TYR A 101 4.88 18.71 -31.27
C TYR A 101 5.45 17.77 -32.34
N ASP A 102 4.60 17.36 -33.28
CA ASP A 102 4.98 16.48 -34.37
C ASP A 102 4.17 16.85 -35.63
N VAL A 103 4.50 16.19 -36.74
CA VAL A 103 3.78 16.32 -38.03
C VAL A 103 2.36 15.72 -37.95
N ALA A 104 2.10 14.86 -36.98
CA ALA A 104 0.79 14.26 -36.71
C ALA A 104 0.47 14.32 -35.21
N GLY A 105 -0.77 14.62 -34.84
CA GLY A 105 -1.22 14.70 -33.46
C GLY A 105 -2.72 14.94 -33.38
N ALA A 106 -3.28 14.91 -32.15
CA ALA A 106 -4.71 15.03 -31.91
C ALA A 106 -5.26 16.44 -32.17
N ARG A 107 -4.41 17.48 -32.02
CA ARG A 107 -4.85 18.89 -32.16
C ARG A 107 -3.77 19.72 -32.85
N PRO A 108 -4.19 20.64 -33.77
CA PRO A 108 -3.26 21.60 -34.35
C PRO A 108 -2.97 22.76 -33.38
N GLU A 109 -1.71 23.15 -33.29
CA GLU A 109 -1.31 24.43 -32.70
C GLU A 109 -1.45 25.50 -33.77
N VAL A 110 -2.50 26.28 -33.69
CA VAL A 110 -2.90 27.23 -34.76
C VAL A 110 -1.81 28.23 -35.13
N PRO A 111 -1.08 28.85 -34.19
CA PRO A 111 0.03 29.75 -34.51
C PRO A 111 1.14 29.07 -35.32
N LEU A 112 1.52 27.84 -34.98
CA LEU A 112 2.54 27.09 -35.70
C LEU A 112 2.08 26.65 -37.09
N ALA A 113 0.81 26.25 -37.22
CA ALA A 113 0.20 25.91 -38.49
C ALA A 113 0.14 27.13 -39.43
N ILE A 114 -0.22 28.29 -38.92
CA ILE A 114 -0.20 29.55 -39.71
C ILE A 114 1.23 29.95 -40.12
N ALA A 115 2.20 29.68 -39.28
CA ALA A 115 3.60 29.92 -39.57
C ALA A 115 4.19 28.92 -40.59
N GLY A 116 3.44 27.90 -40.97
CA GLY A 116 3.89 26.85 -41.89
C GLY A 116 4.86 25.82 -41.29
N ASP A 117 4.88 25.72 -39.97
CA ASP A 117 5.72 24.71 -39.30
C ASP A 117 5.11 23.32 -39.50
N PRO A 118 5.85 22.36 -40.08
CA PRO A 118 5.38 21.00 -40.31
C PRO A 118 5.05 20.26 -38.98
N CYS A 119 5.72 20.60 -37.88
CA CYS A 119 5.47 20.03 -36.55
C CYS A 119 4.43 20.85 -35.79
N CYS A 120 3.36 21.25 -36.41
CA CYS A 120 2.29 22.06 -35.83
C CYS A 120 1.19 21.25 -35.11
N MET A 121 1.25 19.94 -35.16
CA MET A 121 0.31 19.08 -34.43
C MET A 121 0.87 18.75 -33.06
N TRP A 122 0.03 18.81 -32.04
CA TRP A 122 0.43 18.36 -30.71
C TRP A 122 -0.47 17.26 -30.18
N ASP A 123 0.12 16.39 -29.42
CA ASP A 123 -0.57 15.36 -28.67
C ASP A 123 -0.25 15.50 -27.19
N ALA A 124 -1.27 15.45 -26.37
CA ALA A 124 -1.11 15.41 -24.92
C ALA A 124 -0.57 14.06 -24.44
N ASN A 125 -0.47 13.05 -25.35
CA ASN A 125 -0.05 11.71 -24.99
C ASN A 125 0.47 10.91 -26.18
N PRO A 126 1.78 10.92 -26.45
CA PRO A 126 2.38 10.20 -27.60
C PRO A 126 2.34 8.66 -27.48
N LEU A 127 1.69 8.09 -26.47
CA LEU A 127 1.71 6.64 -26.20
C LEU A 127 0.52 5.87 -26.75
N LEU A 128 -0.18 6.38 -27.75
CA LEU A 128 -1.43 5.77 -28.26
C LEU A 128 -1.23 4.57 -29.22
N SER A 129 -0.04 4.07 -29.45
CA SER A 129 0.16 2.90 -30.33
C SER A 129 0.45 1.57 -29.62
N GLY A 130 0.47 1.54 -28.29
CA GLY A 130 0.69 0.33 -27.50
C GLY A 130 -0.30 0.22 -26.35
N GLN A 131 -0.62 -0.99 -25.91
CA GLN A 131 -1.33 -1.17 -24.64
C GLN A 131 -0.51 -0.50 -23.53
N ALA A 132 -1.16 0.37 -22.76
CA ALA A 132 -0.52 1.02 -21.62
C ALA A 132 0.13 -0.03 -20.72
N PRO A 133 1.39 0.12 -20.32
CA PRO A 133 2.07 -0.85 -19.49
C PRO A 133 1.30 -1.07 -18.19
N THR A 134 1.18 -2.32 -17.78
CA THR A 134 0.55 -2.66 -16.50
C THR A 134 1.63 -2.73 -15.44
N HIS A 135 1.49 -1.90 -14.41
CA HIS A 135 2.35 -1.93 -13.24
C HIS A 135 1.67 -2.68 -12.09
N ARG A 136 2.45 -3.47 -11.37
CA ARG A 136 2.02 -4.15 -10.15
C ARG A 136 2.62 -3.44 -8.95
N LEU A 137 1.79 -2.66 -8.27
CA LEU A 137 2.18 -1.92 -7.07
C LEU A 137 1.91 -2.76 -5.82
N PHE A 138 2.92 -2.91 -4.98
CA PHE A 138 2.80 -3.51 -3.66
C PHE A 138 3.06 -2.44 -2.59
N ILE A 139 2.14 -2.30 -1.65
CA ILE A 139 2.21 -1.34 -0.54
C ILE A 139 2.35 -2.13 0.75
N ASN A 140 3.50 -2.04 1.40
CA ASN A 140 3.74 -2.68 2.69
C ASN A 140 3.10 -1.86 3.81
N VAL A 141 2.02 -2.39 4.38
CA VAL A 141 1.31 -1.74 5.50
C VAL A 141 1.82 -2.16 6.87
N SER A 142 2.93 -2.90 6.93
CA SER A 142 3.57 -3.27 8.19
C SER A 142 4.02 -2.02 8.95
N ALA A 143 3.70 -1.98 10.23
CA ALA A 143 4.10 -0.90 11.11
C ALA A 143 4.32 -1.40 12.53
N SER A 144 5.34 -0.90 13.20
CA SER A 144 5.58 -1.17 14.62
C SER A 144 4.53 -0.47 15.49
N CYS A 145 4.39 -0.92 16.75
CA CYS A 145 3.41 -0.37 17.69
C CYS A 145 3.65 1.11 18.06
N ARG A 146 4.83 1.66 17.75
CA ARG A 146 5.18 3.07 18.00
C ARG A 146 4.44 4.06 17.10
N TRP A 147 3.88 3.61 15.98
CA TRP A 147 3.11 4.43 15.06
C TRP A 147 1.65 4.49 15.50
N ASP A 148 1.12 5.67 15.74
CA ASP A 148 -0.28 5.88 16.07
C ASP A 148 -1.17 6.02 14.81
N ALA A 149 -2.46 6.18 15.02
CA ALA A 149 -3.44 6.28 13.93
C ALA A 149 -3.23 7.50 13.04
N ASP A 150 -2.78 8.63 13.60
CA ASP A 150 -2.55 9.86 12.83
C ASP A 150 -1.33 9.72 11.90
N HIS A 151 -0.27 9.06 12.37
CA HIS A 151 0.89 8.74 11.53
C HIS A 151 0.51 7.85 10.35
N LEU A 152 -0.27 6.78 10.60
CA LEU A 152 -0.74 5.89 9.54
C LEU A 152 -1.64 6.61 8.54
N MET A 153 -2.47 7.55 9.00
CA MET A 153 -3.27 8.39 8.11
C MET A 153 -2.42 9.30 7.22
N LYS A 154 -1.41 9.96 7.77
CA LYS A 154 -0.50 10.82 6.98
C LYS A 154 0.27 10.00 5.96
N TRP A 155 0.78 8.84 6.37
CA TRP A 155 1.43 7.90 5.47
C TRP A 155 0.51 7.45 4.35
N GLY A 156 -0.71 7.01 4.68
CA GLY A 156 -1.71 6.60 3.70
C GLY A 156 -2.10 7.70 2.72
N ALA A 157 -2.16 8.96 3.17
CA ALA A 157 -2.41 10.10 2.29
C ALA A 157 -1.30 10.27 1.25
N CYS A 158 -0.04 10.16 1.68
CA CYS A 158 1.10 10.22 0.75
C CYS A 158 1.02 9.13 -0.32
N ILE A 159 0.74 7.89 0.09
CA ILE A 159 0.64 6.75 -0.83
C ILE A 159 -0.52 6.91 -1.80
N LEU A 160 -1.70 7.31 -1.32
CA LEU A 160 -2.87 7.53 -2.17
C LEU A 160 -2.63 8.63 -3.20
N SER A 161 -1.90 9.69 -2.81
CA SER A 161 -1.51 10.75 -3.76
C SER A 161 -0.59 10.24 -4.87
N VAL A 162 0.29 9.28 -4.54
CA VAL A 162 1.15 8.63 -5.54
C VAL A 162 0.31 7.78 -6.50
N VAL A 163 -0.57 6.93 -5.96
CA VAL A 163 -1.43 6.06 -6.77
C VAL A 163 -2.33 6.88 -7.70
N ASP A 164 -2.99 7.92 -7.16
CA ASP A 164 -3.82 8.83 -7.93
C ASP A 164 -3.04 9.54 -9.03
N SER A 165 -1.81 9.98 -8.73
CA SER A 165 -0.93 10.62 -9.70
C SER A 165 -0.51 9.69 -10.83
N LEU A 166 -0.22 8.42 -10.52
CA LEU A 166 0.18 7.43 -11.52
C LEU A 166 -0.99 7.10 -12.46
N GLU A 167 -2.21 6.98 -11.91
CA GLU A 167 -3.39 6.69 -12.73
C GLU A 167 -3.89 7.88 -13.54
N SER A 168 -3.83 9.10 -12.98
CA SER A 168 -4.29 10.30 -13.67
C SER A 168 -3.39 10.70 -14.85
N GLN A 169 -2.16 10.26 -14.88
CA GLN A 169 -1.28 10.47 -16.04
C GLN A 169 -1.71 9.68 -17.29
N GLY A 170 -2.61 8.69 -17.13
CA GLY A 170 -3.19 7.95 -18.25
C GLY A 170 -2.23 7.03 -19.03
N ASN A 171 -0.96 6.99 -18.65
CA ASN A 171 0.10 6.31 -19.37
C ASN A 171 0.34 4.87 -18.92
N CYS A 172 -0.34 4.43 -17.86
CA CYS A 172 -0.21 3.09 -17.35
C CYS A 172 -1.50 2.62 -16.66
N SER A 173 -1.63 1.30 -16.53
CA SER A 173 -2.66 0.68 -15.72
C SER A 173 -2.01 0.07 -14.48
N ILE A 174 -2.63 0.24 -13.31
CA ILE A 174 -2.03 -0.17 -12.05
C ILE A 174 -2.88 -1.23 -11.37
N GLU A 175 -2.28 -2.39 -11.10
CA GLU A 175 -2.78 -3.35 -10.11
C GLU A 175 -2.24 -2.93 -8.73
N VAL A 176 -3.11 -2.77 -7.75
CA VAL A 176 -2.72 -2.34 -6.39
C VAL A 176 -2.91 -3.47 -5.41
N ASN A 177 -1.83 -3.83 -4.73
CA ASN A 177 -1.80 -4.83 -3.67
C ASN A 177 -1.31 -4.19 -2.38
N ILE A 178 -1.98 -4.46 -1.26
CA ILE A 178 -1.38 -4.25 0.06
C ILE A 178 -0.72 -5.54 0.52
N CYS A 179 0.30 -5.39 1.32
CA CYS A 179 0.99 -6.52 1.90
C CYS A 179 1.42 -6.23 3.32
N GLN A 180 1.61 -7.30 4.08
CA GLN A 180 2.24 -7.25 5.39
C GLN A 180 3.31 -8.33 5.44
N ALA A 181 4.53 -7.95 5.79
CA ALA A 181 5.61 -8.87 6.05
C ALA A 181 6.06 -8.76 7.50
N ASN A 182 6.24 -9.89 8.15
CA ASN A 182 6.74 -9.97 9.51
C ASN A 182 7.76 -11.09 9.62
N ARG A 183 8.74 -10.87 10.49
CA ARG A 183 9.80 -11.81 10.78
C ARG A 183 9.82 -12.16 12.27
N SER A 184 10.02 -13.43 12.57
CA SER A 184 10.23 -13.91 13.95
C SER A 184 11.44 -13.24 14.60
N SER A 185 11.49 -13.21 15.92
CA SER A 185 12.60 -12.61 16.67
C SER A 185 13.95 -13.27 16.37
N GLY A 186 13.96 -14.57 16.06
CA GLY A 186 15.16 -15.32 15.63
C GLY A 186 15.48 -15.19 14.15
N GLY A 187 14.62 -14.55 13.36
CA GLY A 187 14.81 -14.40 11.92
C GLY A 187 14.56 -15.66 11.08
N GLN A 188 14.14 -16.76 11.71
CA GLN A 188 14.01 -18.08 11.05
C GLN A 188 12.69 -18.25 10.33
N VAL A 189 11.66 -17.54 10.75
CA VAL A 189 10.32 -17.62 10.14
C VAL A 189 9.87 -16.25 9.68
N ARG A 190 9.31 -16.22 8.50
CA ARG A 190 8.74 -15.05 7.86
C ARG A 190 7.33 -15.33 7.40
N SER A 191 6.42 -14.43 7.64
CA SER A 191 5.05 -14.50 7.16
C SER A 191 4.74 -13.28 6.29
N GLU A 192 4.20 -13.53 5.12
CA GLU A 192 3.81 -12.51 4.16
C GLU A 192 2.35 -12.69 3.77
N PHE A 193 1.55 -11.66 3.93
CA PHE A 193 0.15 -11.62 3.55
C PHE A 193 -0.04 -10.60 2.46
N ILE A 194 -0.58 -11.00 1.32
CA ILE A 194 -0.74 -10.17 0.14
C ILE A 194 -2.21 -10.13 -0.22
N VAL A 195 -2.77 -8.93 -0.31
CA VAL A 195 -4.19 -8.71 -0.58
C VAL A 195 -4.33 -7.79 -1.79
N ARG A 196 -4.94 -8.30 -2.84
CA ARG A 196 -5.26 -7.48 -4.00
C ARG A 196 -6.40 -6.52 -3.66
N LEU A 197 -6.18 -5.23 -3.84
CA LEU A 197 -7.18 -4.19 -3.63
C LEU A 197 -7.86 -3.77 -4.93
N LYS A 198 -7.12 -3.79 -6.03
CA LYS A 198 -7.55 -3.28 -7.32
C LYS A 198 -6.86 -4.04 -8.45
N GLU A 199 -7.59 -4.47 -9.44
CA GLU A 199 -7.02 -4.97 -10.69
C GLU A 199 -6.66 -3.81 -11.63
N ALA A 200 -5.75 -4.09 -12.55
CA ALA A 200 -5.44 -3.17 -13.62
C ALA A 200 -6.71 -2.83 -14.43
N GLY A 201 -6.91 -1.56 -14.74
CA GLY A 201 -8.09 -1.09 -15.47
C GLY A 201 -9.36 -0.90 -14.63
N GLN A 202 -9.38 -1.32 -13.35
CA GLN A 202 -10.48 -0.99 -12.44
C GLN A 202 -10.38 0.43 -11.93
N HIS A 203 -11.52 1.06 -11.63
CA HIS A 203 -11.55 2.34 -10.93
C HIS A 203 -11.18 2.19 -9.45
N ILE A 204 -10.52 3.20 -8.90
CA ILE A 204 -10.17 3.24 -7.47
C ILE A 204 -11.43 3.45 -6.63
N ASP A 205 -11.69 2.54 -5.68
CA ASP A 205 -12.59 2.84 -4.56
C ASP A 205 -11.79 3.48 -3.41
N PHE A 206 -11.83 4.80 -3.34
CA PHE A 206 -11.11 5.57 -2.31
C PHE A 206 -11.56 5.26 -0.88
N ASN A 207 -12.80 4.79 -0.65
CA ASN A 207 -13.22 4.42 0.70
C ASN A 207 -12.54 3.12 1.15
N VAL A 208 -12.44 2.16 0.23
CA VAL A 208 -11.76 0.88 0.47
C VAL A 208 -10.26 1.11 0.62
N MET A 209 -9.66 1.88 -0.28
CA MET A 209 -8.24 2.22 -0.24
C MET A 209 -7.86 2.97 1.06
N ALA A 210 -8.66 3.94 1.48
CA ALA A 210 -8.46 4.68 2.72
C ALA A 210 -8.46 3.74 3.94
N PHE A 211 -9.37 2.76 3.98
CA PHE A 211 -9.36 1.75 5.03
C PHE A 211 -8.10 0.87 4.95
N ALA A 212 -7.83 0.33 3.79
CA ALA A 212 -6.79 -0.67 3.59
C ALA A 212 -5.37 -0.14 3.87
N ILE A 213 -5.10 1.12 3.52
CA ILE A 213 -3.76 1.71 3.61
C ILE A 213 -3.56 2.52 4.89
N ALA A 214 -4.59 3.24 5.34
CA ALA A 214 -4.44 4.26 6.37
C ALA A 214 -5.15 3.95 7.70
N HIS A 215 -6.11 3.00 7.73
CA HIS A 215 -6.83 2.74 8.97
C HIS A 215 -6.10 1.72 9.86
N PRO A 216 -5.84 2.01 11.14
CA PRO A 216 -5.08 1.11 12.01
C PRO A 216 -5.72 -0.27 12.17
N SER A 217 -7.04 -0.41 12.00
CA SER A 217 -7.72 -1.71 12.08
C SER A 217 -7.36 -2.66 10.93
N MET A 218 -6.93 -2.14 9.78
CA MET A 218 -6.45 -3.02 8.72
C MET A 218 -5.25 -3.83 9.22
N LEU A 219 -4.24 -3.17 9.77
CA LEU A 219 -3.09 -3.83 10.35
C LEU A 219 -3.44 -4.59 11.64
N ARG A 220 -4.07 -3.90 12.61
CA ARG A 220 -4.16 -4.35 14.00
C ARG A 220 -5.38 -5.23 14.31
N ARG A 221 -6.30 -5.39 13.35
CA ARG A 221 -7.41 -6.34 13.40
C ARG A 221 -7.28 -7.37 12.29
N VAL A 222 -7.30 -6.93 11.02
CA VAL A 222 -7.35 -7.86 9.89
C VAL A 222 -6.03 -8.60 9.72
N MET A 223 -4.91 -7.90 9.57
CA MET A 223 -3.61 -8.56 9.36
C MET A 223 -3.13 -9.32 10.60
N PHE A 224 -3.35 -8.81 11.81
CA PHE A 224 -3.07 -9.56 13.03
C PHE A 224 -3.95 -10.82 13.11
N GLY A 225 -5.21 -10.75 12.68
CA GLY A 225 -6.06 -11.93 12.57
C GLY A 225 -5.53 -12.96 11.57
N CYS A 226 -4.93 -12.53 10.47
CA CYS A 226 -4.22 -13.41 9.55
C CYS A 226 -3.04 -14.10 10.24
N MET A 227 -2.22 -13.35 10.95
CA MET A 227 -1.07 -13.91 11.68
C MET A 227 -1.48 -14.89 12.77
N GLU A 228 -2.61 -14.65 13.46
CA GLU A 228 -3.14 -15.55 14.47
C GLU A 228 -3.67 -16.88 13.89
N ARG A 229 -3.98 -16.91 12.59
CA ARG A 229 -4.44 -18.13 11.87
C ARG A 229 -3.32 -18.93 11.24
N VAL A 230 -2.16 -18.36 11.10
CA VAL A 230 -0.99 -19.08 10.59
C VAL A 230 -0.72 -20.28 11.49
N THR A 231 -0.63 -21.45 10.89
CA THR A 231 -0.67 -22.75 11.55
C THR A 231 0.38 -22.97 12.62
N GLU A 232 0.20 -24.01 13.46
CA GLU A 232 1.07 -24.37 14.60
C GLU A 232 2.54 -24.48 14.23
N ASP A 233 2.85 -24.97 13.05
CA ASP A 233 4.24 -25.03 12.55
C ASP A 233 4.91 -23.66 12.53
N HIS A 234 4.12 -22.57 12.39
CA HIS A 234 4.61 -21.20 12.45
C HIS A 234 4.66 -20.65 13.88
N ALA A 235 3.68 -21.00 14.70
CA ALA A 235 3.59 -20.53 16.07
C ALA A 235 4.70 -21.13 16.93
N GLU A 236 5.05 -22.41 16.70
CA GLU A 236 6.13 -23.10 17.38
C GLU A 236 7.51 -22.58 16.96
N GLU A 237 7.68 -22.16 15.70
CA GLU A 237 8.91 -21.55 15.20
C GLU A 237 9.07 -20.07 15.60
N ARG A 238 8.13 -19.53 16.40
CA ARG A 238 8.31 -18.38 17.30
C ARG A 238 8.33 -17.01 16.66
N MET A 239 7.17 -16.49 16.42
CA MET A 239 7.02 -15.01 16.31
C MET A 239 7.46 -14.31 17.62
N GLY A 240 7.83 -15.04 18.66
CA GLY A 240 8.18 -14.53 19.97
C GLY A 240 6.96 -14.06 20.77
N SER A 241 7.15 -13.15 21.72
CA SER A 241 6.07 -12.53 22.49
C SER A 241 5.43 -11.41 21.64
N GLY A 242 4.58 -11.74 20.68
CA GLY A 242 3.90 -10.74 19.85
C GLY A 242 3.76 -11.16 18.39
N TYR A 243 3.52 -10.19 17.50
CA TYR A 243 3.31 -10.41 16.07
C TYR A 243 4.61 -10.34 15.24
N GLY A 244 5.77 -10.52 15.87
CA GLY A 244 7.07 -10.40 15.21
C GLY A 244 7.50 -8.96 14.96
N ARG A 245 8.46 -8.79 14.07
CA ARG A 245 8.98 -7.47 13.65
C ARG A 245 8.55 -7.20 12.22
N PRO A 246 8.13 -5.96 11.91
CA PRO A 246 7.90 -5.55 10.52
C PRO A 246 9.13 -5.86 9.65
N ASP A 247 8.87 -6.39 8.47
CA ASP A 247 9.90 -6.77 7.50
C ASP A 247 9.50 -6.34 6.08
N GLU A 248 10.43 -6.44 5.14
CA GLU A 248 10.21 -6.12 3.75
C GLU A 248 9.90 -7.39 2.94
N LEU A 249 9.24 -7.24 1.80
CA LEU A 249 8.88 -8.34 0.91
C LEU A 249 10.06 -8.76 0.03
N ASP A 250 10.03 -10.01 -0.40
CA ASP A 250 10.91 -10.49 -1.47
C ASP A 250 10.29 -10.12 -2.83
N LEU A 251 10.72 -8.99 -3.38
CA LEU A 251 10.14 -8.37 -4.57
C LEU A 251 10.40 -9.19 -5.84
N ASP A 252 11.52 -9.89 -5.93
CA ASP A 252 11.89 -10.70 -7.08
C ASP A 252 10.89 -11.83 -7.31
N VAL A 253 10.42 -12.44 -6.20
CA VAL A 253 9.42 -13.52 -6.24
C VAL A 253 8.03 -13.01 -6.57
N LEU A 254 7.73 -11.73 -6.28
CA LEU A 254 6.39 -11.16 -6.45
C LEU A 254 6.14 -10.63 -7.87
N GLY A 255 7.18 -10.41 -8.66
CA GLY A 255 7.07 -9.72 -9.93
C GLY A 255 6.52 -8.29 -9.75
N ALA A 256 6.93 -7.64 -8.65
CA ALA A 256 6.58 -6.26 -8.37
C ALA A 256 7.31 -5.34 -9.34
N THR A 257 6.57 -4.41 -9.97
CA THR A 257 7.19 -3.34 -10.76
C THR A 257 7.32 -2.06 -9.96
N LEU A 258 6.47 -1.91 -8.93
CA LEU A 258 6.48 -0.77 -8.00
C LEU A 258 6.31 -1.30 -6.58
N TYR A 259 7.02 -0.70 -5.63
CA TYR A 259 6.93 -1.08 -4.23
C TYR A 259 7.00 0.13 -3.29
N VAL A 260 6.14 0.14 -2.29
CA VAL A 260 6.16 1.11 -1.20
C VAL A 260 6.56 0.37 0.08
N PRO A 261 7.71 0.68 0.68
CA PRO A 261 8.18 0.03 1.90
C PRO A 261 7.26 0.34 3.09
N GLY A 262 7.36 -0.47 4.13
CA GLY A 262 6.65 -0.19 5.38
C GLY A 262 7.09 1.14 6.00
N ILE A 263 6.19 1.78 6.75
CA ILE A 263 6.45 3.10 7.39
C ILE A 263 7.72 3.10 8.26
N ASP A 264 8.08 1.97 8.84
CA ASP A 264 9.31 1.80 9.62
C ASP A 264 10.59 1.86 8.78
N LYS A 265 10.47 1.68 7.46
CA LYS A 265 11.57 1.58 6.50
C LYS A 265 11.62 2.75 5.50
N CYS A 266 10.69 3.68 5.59
CA CYS A 266 10.62 4.84 4.69
C CYS A 266 11.71 5.91 4.98
N GLY A 267 12.62 5.68 5.93
CA GLY A 267 13.69 6.60 6.28
C GLY A 267 13.25 7.91 6.97
N ILE A 268 11.98 7.99 7.38
CA ILE A 268 11.43 9.20 8.01
C ILE A 268 11.36 9.01 9.52
N ASP A 269 11.94 9.94 10.25
CA ASP A 269 11.87 9.95 11.71
C ASP A 269 10.43 10.18 12.20
N ILE A 270 10.00 9.38 13.16
CA ILE A 270 8.67 9.48 13.78
C ILE A 270 8.39 10.87 14.35
N SER A 271 9.41 11.57 14.84
CA SER A 271 9.28 12.95 15.35
C SER A 271 8.89 13.95 14.27
N LEU A 272 9.30 13.71 13.03
CA LEU A 272 8.93 14.53 11.88
C LEU A 272 7.46 14.33 11.51
N PHE A 273 6.99 13.05 11.53
CA PHE A 273 5.58 12.77 11.31
C PHE A 273 4.66 13.45 12.31
N LYS A 274 5.08 13.55 13.58
CA LYS A 274 4.31 14.23 14.64
C LYS A 274 4.20 15.74 14.39
N ARG A 275 5.28 16.37 13.97
CA ARG A 275 5.42 17.83 13.95
C ARG A 275 5.14 18.46 12.59
N GLN A 276 5.25 17.69 11.51
CA GLN A 276 5.14 18.22 10.16
C GLN A 276 3.76 17.93 9.55
N PRO A 277 3.21 18.88 8.79
CA PRO A 277 2.05 18.62 7.96
C PRO A 277 2.42 17.69 6.79
N VAL A 278 1.42 17.03 6.21
CA VAL A 278 1.60 15.99 5.18
C VAL A 278 2.35 16.50 3.95
N GLU A 279 2.17 17.76 3.58
CA GLU A 279 2.80 18.39 2.40
C GLU A 279 4.33 18.52 2.55
N LYS A 280 4.85 18.52 3.76
CA LYS A 280 6.29 18.52 4.03
C LYS A 280 6.89 17.12 4.13
N ILE A 281 6.07 16.15 4.47
CA ILE A 281 6.47 14.73 4.54
C ILE A 281 6.50 14.12 3.14
N PHE A 282 5.53 14.48 2.30
CA PHE A 282 5.33 13.92 0.96
C PHE A 282 6.58 13.90 0.07
N PRO A 283 7.39 14.98 -0.06
CA PRO A 283 8.58 14.93 -0.91
C PRO A 283 9.57 13.83 -0.51
N ARG A 284 9.76 13.59 0.79
CA ARG A 284 10.64 12.53 1.30
C ARG A 284 10.10 11.13 1.03
N VAL A 285 8.78 10.97 1.14
CA VAL A 285 8.12 9.72 0.74
C VAL A 285 8.32 9.47 -0.75
N MET A 286 8.20 10.52 -1.56
CA MET A 286 8.41 10.46 -3.01
C MET A 286 9.85 10.15 -3.39
N GLU A 287 10.85 10.71 -2.70
CA GLU A 287 12.26 10.39 -2.92
C GLU A 287 12.50 8.89 -2.75
N GLY A 288 11.98 8.29 -1.67
CA GLY A 288 12.05 6.83 -1.49
C GLY A 288 11.36 6.04 -2.60
N PHE A 289 10.25 6.57 -3.14
CA PHE A 289 9.51 5.92 -4.22
C PHE A 289 10.24 6.01 -5.57
N VAL A 290 10.81 7.17 -5.91
CA VAL A 290 11.57 7.39 -7.17
C VAL A 290 12.83 6.54 -7.20
N HIS A 291 13.56 6.41 -6.10
CA HIS A 291 14.74 5.55 -6.03
C HIS A 291 14.44 4.08 -6.34
N MET A 292 13.25 3.60 -6.02
CA MET A 292 12.84 2.24 -6.36
C MET A 292 12.49 2.09 -7.84
N MET A 293 11.88 3.11 -8.46
CA MET A 293 11.57 3.11 -9.88
C MET A 293 12.83 3.09 -10.76
N GLU A 294 13.94 3.61 -10.26
CA GLU A 294 15.25 3.62 -10.94
C GLU A 294 16.05 2.32 -10.76
N GLY A 295 15.47 1.28 -10.14
CA GLY A 295 16.11 -0.03 -9.94
C GLY A 295 17.25 -0.02 -8.90
N ARG A 296 17.34 1.01 -8.07
CA ARG A 296 18.28 1.09 -6.96
C ARG A 296 17.66 0.49 -5.72
N THR A 297 18.13 -0.68 -5.31
CA THR A 297 17.85 -1.26 -3.99
C THR A 297 18.28 -0.27 -2.91
N PHE A 298 17.35 0.09 -2.03
CA PHE A 298 17.62 0.86 -0.84
C PHE A 298 18.47 -0.01 0.11
N GLN A 299 19.79 0.02 -0.07
CA GLN A 299 20.70 -0.38 1.00
C GLN A 299 20.77 0.81 1.93
N GLY A 300 20.16 0.66 3.11
CA GLY A 300 20.23 1.66 4.16
C GLY A 300 21.66 1.91 4.54
N GLU A 301 22.26 2.96 4.01
CA GLU A 301 23.43 3.57 4.59
C GLU A 301 22.95 4.40 5.79
N GLU A 302 23.47 4.07 6.95
CA GLU A 302 23.34 4.83 8.19
C GLU A 302 23.86 6.26 7.93
N LEU A 303 22.97 7.22 8.11
CA LEU A 303 23.32 8.62 8.35
C LEU A 303 23.00 8.99 9.80
#